data_fe7d064c627201fd9a781ebce33b06a5
#
_entry.id   fe7d064c627201fd9a781ebce33b06a5
#
_cell.length_a   1.000
_cell.length_b   1.000
_cell.length_c   1.000
_cell.angle_alpha   90.00
_cell.angle_beta   90.00
_cell.angle_gamma   90.00
#
_symmetry.space_group_name_H-M   'P 1'
#
loop_
_entity.id
_entity.type
_entity.pdbx_description
1 polymer ?
#
loop_
_entity_poly.entity_id
_entity_poly.type
_entity_poly.pdbx_seq_one_letter_code
_entity_poly.pdbx_strand_id
1 'polypeptide(L)'
;MFENDIQEVLFSEEQLKARVAEIARQIEADYAGKEIMLISVLRGSFIFMADLCRAIHLPCTLDFMSVSSYGKSTTSSGQVQITKDLSEDISGLHVIVVEDILDSGNTLSYLLKILENRHPASIRLCTLLDKPERRVKPVEVHYTGFSIPDAFVVGYGLDYAEKYRNLPYIGVLKPEVYGG
;
A
#
# COMPACT_ATOMS: atom_id res chain seq x y z
N MET A 1 24.45 2.65 12.04
CA MET A 1 23.67 2.16 10.92
C MET A 1 22.23 1.97 11.36
N PHE A 2 21.30 1.89 10.45
CA PHE A 2 19.85 1.85 10.74
C PHE A 2 19.38 0.75 11.68
N GLU A 3 20.12 -0.35 11.77
CA GLU A 3 19.80 -1.48 12.67
C GLU A 3 19.71 -1.07 14.14
N ASN A 4 20.49 -0.08 14.55
CA ASN A 4 20.46 0.43 15.93
C ASN A 4 19.20 1.23 16.24
N ASP A 5 18.48 1.69 15.22
CA ASP A 5 17.26 2.48 15.34
C ASP A 5 16.00 1.59 15.40
N ILE A 6 16.16 0.30 15.11
CA ILE A 6 15.07 -0.66 15.11
C ILE A 6 14.92 -1.30 16.49
N GLN A 7 13.71 -1.23 17.03
CA GLN A 7 13.37 -1.85 18.31
C GLN A 7 13.22 -3.37 18.18
N GLU A 8 12.50 -3.78 17.13
CA GLU A 8 12.27 -5.20 16.81
C GLU A 8 11.97 -5.36 15.32
N VAL A 9 12.31 -6.52 14.78
CA VAL A 9 11.89 -6.91 13.43
C VAL A 9 10.51 -7.53 13.53
N LEU A 10 9.53 -6.89 12.90
CA LEU A 10 8.14 -7.34 12.92
C LEU A 10 7.91 -8.46 11.89
N PHE A 11 8.42 -8.27 10.68
CA PHE A 11 8.37 -9.26 9.61
C PHE A 11 9.71 -9.34 8.91
N SER A 12 10.27 -10.54 8.84
CA SER A 12 11.52 -10.82 8.12
C SER A 12 11.30 -10.76 6.60
N GLU A 13 12.40 -10.67 5.85
CA GLU A 13 12.38 -10.72 4.39
C GLU A 13 11.70 -12.01 3.89
N GLU A 14 11.96 -13.15 4.52
CA GLU A 14 11.36 -14.45 4.18
C GLU A 14 9.85 -14.47 4.44
N GLN A 15 9.41 -13.89 5.54
CA GLN A 15 7.98 -13.79 5.87
C GLN A 15 7.25 -12.90 4.86
N LEU A 16 7.85 -11.77 4.47
CA LEU A 16 7.30 -10.87 3.46
C LEU A 16 7.18 -11.58 2.11
N LYS A 17 8.25 -12.26 1.68
CA LYS A 17 8.25 -13.01 0.42
C LYS A 17 7.18 -14.09 0.38
N ALA A 18 7.04 -14.86 1.46
CA ALA A 18 6.02 -15.91 1.56
C ALA A 18 4.60 -15.33 1.49
N ARG A 19 4.36 -14.22 2.20
CA ARG A 19 3.02 -13.57 2.21
C ARG A 19 2.67 -12.95 0.86
N VAL A 20 3.61 -12.32 0.19
CA VAL A 20 3.43 -11.78 -1.16
C VAL A 20 3.04 -12.90 -2.13
N ALA A 21 3.69 -14.05 -2.06
CA ALA A 21 3.35 -15.22 -2.89
C ALA A 21 1.92 -15.72 -2.61
N GLU A 22 1.47 -15.73 -1.37
CA GLU A 22 0.09 -16.11 -1.01
C GLU A 22 -0.94 -15.12 -1.58
N ILE A 23 -0.69 -13.81 -1.45
CA ILE A 23 -1.56 -12.77 -2.02
C ILE A 23 -1.63 -12.92 -3.55
N ALA A 24 -0.49 -13.15 -4.21
CA ALA A 24 -0.46 -13.35 -5.64
C ALA A 24 -1.34 -14.52 -6.08
N ARG A 25 -1.29 -15.65 -5.36
CA ARG A 25 -2.17 -16.81 -5.63
C ARG A 25 -3.65 -16.50 -5.43
N GLN A 26 -4.01 -15.71 -4.42
CA GLN A 26 -5.39 -15.26 -4.20
C GLN A 26 -5.88 -14.41 -5.36
N ILE A 27 -5.06 -13.48 -5.82
CA ILE A 27 -5.38 -12.61 -6.97
C ILE A 27 -5.54 -13.47 -8.24
N GLU A 28 -4.63 -14.40 -8.49
CA GLU A 28 -4.70 -15.29 -9.65
C GLU A 28 -6.00 -16.13 -9.67
N ALA A 29 -6.42 -16.62 -8.51
CA ALA A 29 -7.67 -17.38 -8.40
C ALA A 29 -8.88 -16.51 -8.70
N ASP A 30 -8.92 -15.28 -8.18
CA ASP A 30 -10.04 -14.35 -8.35
C ASP A 30 -10.14 -13.80 -9.77
N TYR A 31 -9.04 -13.69 -10.49
CA TYR A 31 -8.96 -13.11 -11.83
C TYR A 31 -8.55 -14.10 -12.91
N ALA A 32 -8.76 -15.39 -12.70
CA ALA A 32 -8.46 -16.42 -13.67
C ALA A 32 -9.03 -16.10 -15.06
N GLY A 33 -8.18 -16.13 -16.09
CA GLY A 33 -8.57 -15.83 -17.46
C GLY A 33 -8.78 -14.34 -17.77
N LYS A 34 -8.41 -13.43 -16.87
CA LYS A 34 -8.54 -11.99 -17.04
C LYS A 34 -7.17 -11.30 -17.05
N GLU A 35 -7.13 -10.14 -17.69
CA GLU A 35 -6.02 -9.20 -17.54
C GLU A 35 -6.32 -8.25 -16.38
N ILE A 36 -5.30 -7.88 -15.64
CA ILE A 36 -5.41 -6.95 -14.51
C ILE A 36 -4.44 -5.80 -14.66
N MET A 37 -4.81 -4.65 -14.09
CA MET A 37 -3.91 -3.52 -13.89
C MET A 37 -3.66 -3.33 -12.41
N LEU A 38 -2.39 -3.31 -12.01
CA LEU A 38 -1.97 -2.91 -10.67
C LEU A 38 -1.65 -1.41 -10.66
N ILE A 39 -2.24 -0.69 -9.71
CA ILE A 39 -1.96 0.73 -9.49
C ILE A 39 -1.26 0.87 -8.15
N SER A 40 -0.01 1.30 -8.18
CA SER A 40 0.77 1.59 -6.97
C SER A 40 0.61 3.05 -6.57
N VAL A 41 0.27 3.30 -5.32
CA VAL A 41 0.23 4.64 -4.75
C VAL A 41 1.58 4.96 -4.13
N LEU A 42 2.35 5.81 -4.81
CA LEU A 42 3.71 6.17 -4.44
C LEU A 42 3.73 7.02 -3.14
N ARG A 43 4.82 6.99 -2.37
CA ARG A 43 6.08 6.26 -2.66
C ARG A 43 6.19 4.92 -1.94
N GLY A 44 5.60 4.77 -0.75
CA GLY A 44 5.85 3.65 0.16
C GLY A 44 5.54 2.26 -0.39
N SER A 45 4.66 2.15 -1.37
CA SER A 45 4.22 0.87 -1.95
C SER A 45 5.14 0.30 -3.05
N PHE A 46 6.21 1.02 -3.44
CA PHE A 46 6.98 0.66 -4.64
C PHE A 46 7.67 -0.71 -4.55
N ILE A 47 8.20 -1.08 -3.40
CA ILE A 47 8.85 -2.39 -3.21
C ILE A 47 7.82 -3.50 -3.19
N PHE A 48 6.74 -3.34 -2.43
CA PHE A 48 5.64 -4.31 -2.41
C PHE A 48 5.05 -4.51 -3.82
N MET A 49 4.81 -3.42 -4.54
CA MET A 49 4.33 -3.48 -5.93
C MET A 49 5.27 -4.29 -6.83
N ALA A 50 6.59 -4.05 -6.73
CA ALA A 50 7.59 -4.75 -7.52
C ALA A 50 7.58 -6.26 -7.23
N ASP A 51 7.54 -6.65 -5.97
CA ASP A 51 7.51 -8.05 -5.59
C ASP A 51 6.17 -8.73 -5.93
N LEU A 52 5.05 -8.03 -5.71
CA LEU A 52 3.73 -8.55 -6.03
C LEU A 52 3.56 -8.80 -7.53
N CYS A 53 3.91 -7.83 -8.39
CA CYS A 53 3.75 -7.99 -9.83
C CYS A 53 4.61 -9.13 -10.39
N ARG A 54 5.79 -9.36 -9.82
CA ARG A 54 6.67 -10.47 -10.21
C ARG A 54 6.17 -11.83 -9.73
N ALA A 55 5.35 -11.87 -8.70
CA ALA A 55 4.75 -13.10 -8.16
C ALA A 55 3.45 -13.50 -8.88
N ILE A 56 2.82 -12.57 -9.59
CA ILE A 56 1.59 -12.81 -10.35
C ILE A 56 1.91 -13.33 -11.74
N HIS A 57 1.27 -14.42 -12.16
CA HIS A 57 1.48 -15.06 -13.47
C HIS A 57 0.35 -14.78 -14.48
N LEU A 58 -0.57 -13.88 -14.15
CA LEU A 58 -1.58 -13.37 -15.09
C LEU A 58 -0.99 -12.23 -15.93
N PRO A 59 -1.54 -11.97 -17.14
CA PRO A 59 -1.26 -10.74 -17.87
C PRO A 59 -1.55 -9.53 -16.96
N CYS A 60 -0.54 -8.71 -16.73
CA CYS A 60 -0.58 -7.66 -15.74
C CYS A 60 0.09 -6.40 -16.28
N THR A 61 -0.65 -5.30 -16.31
CA THR A 61 -0.11 -3.98 -16.58
C THR A 61 0.07 -3.19 -15.29
N LEU A 62 0.96 -2.22 -15.30
CA LEU A 62 1.31 -1.44 -14.13
C LEU A 62 1.11 0.05 -14.40
N ASP A 63 0.55 0.75 -13.43
CA ASP A 63 0.52 2.20 -13.43
C ASP A 63 0.78 2.73 -12.01
N PHE A 64 1.05 4.01 -11.91
CA PHE A 64 1.48 4.65 -10.69
C PHE A 64 0.74 5.97 -10.52
N MET A 65 0.39 6.28 -9.29
CA MET A 65 -0.11 7.61 -8.94
C MET A 65 0.49 8.07 -7.62
N SER A 66 0.47 9.36 -7.41
CA SER A 66 0.95 9.98 -6.17
C SER A 66 -0.06 11.00 -5.70
N VAL A 67 -0.29 10.99 -4.40
CA VAL A 67 -1.22 11.91 -3.75
C VAL A 67 -0.54 12.59 -2.57
N SER A 68 -0.96 13.81 -2.27
CA SER A 68 -0.58 14.52 -1.05
C SER A 68 -1.85 14.91 -0.28
N SER A 69 -1.78 14.85 1.05
CA SER A 69 -2.87 15.34 1.88
C SER A 69 -2.89 16.88 1.89
N TYR A 70 -4.08 17.49 1.78
CA TYR A 70 -4.26 18.93 1.88
C TYR A 70 -4.10 19.38 3.33
N GLY A 71 -3.15 20.31 3.57
CA GLY A 71 -3.03 21.12 4.79
C GLY A 71 -2.16 20.50 5.87
N LYS A 72 -1.37 21.38 6.50
CA LYS A 72 -0.61 21.12 7.74
C LYS A 72 -1.49 21.18 9.01
N SER A 73 -2.82 21.13 8.87
CA SER A 73 -3.71 21.20 10.02
C SER A 73 -4.00 19.79 10.55
N THR A 74 -4.06 19.69 11.85
CA THR A 74 -4.35 18.46 12.62
C THR A 74 -5.75 17.88 12.35
N THR A 75 -6.56 18.55 11.54
CA THR A 75 -7.85 18.09 11.04
C THR A 75 -7.73 17.86 9.54
N SER A 76 -7.36 16.64 9.14
CA SER A 76 -7.41 16.31 7.72
C SER A 76 -8.86 16.27 7.26
N SER A 77 -9.21 17.17 6.33
CA SER A 77 -10.54 17.17 5.68
C SER A 77 -10.80 15.92 4.85
N GLY A 78 -9.83 15.00 4.77
CA GLY A 78 -9.87 13.82 3.93
C GLY A 78 -9.71 14.13 2.43
N GLN A 79 -9.52 15.38 2.07
CA GLN A 79 -9.24 15.79 0.69
C GLN A 79 -7.76 15.55 0.37
N VAL A 80 -7.51 14.98 -0.78
CA VAL A 80 -6.17 14.74 -1.29
C VAL A 80 -5.99 15.46 -2.62
N GLN A 81 -4.77 15.89 -2.88
CA GLN A 81 -4.36 16.39 -4.17
C GLN A 81 -3.60 15.30 -4.91
N ILE A 82 -4.01 15.02 -6.15
CA ILE A 82 -3.26 14.14 -7.03
C ILE A 82 -2.07 14.92 -7.57
N THR A 83 -0.86 14.51 -7.21
CA THR A 83 0.40 15.13 -7.66
C THR A 83 0.97 14.43 -8.88
N LYS A 84 0.66 13.15 -9.06
CA LYS A 84 0.89 12.38 -10.29
C LYS A 84 -0.35 11.53 -10.55
N ASP A 85 -0.98 11.74 -11.68
CA ASP A 85 -2.12 10.94 -12.11
C ASP A 85 -1.67 9.71 -12.93
N LEU A 86 -2.60 8.79 -13.14
CA LEU A 86 -2.41 7.63 -14.00
C LEU A 86 -2.01 8.06 -15.41
N SER A 87 -1.17 7.25 -16.06
CA SER A 87 -0.78 7.45 -17.44
C SER A 87 -1.82 6.90 -18.42
N GLU A 88 -2.59 5.89 -17.97
CA GLU A 88 -3.55 5.17 -18.79
C GLU A 88 -4.99 5.40 -18.33
N ASP A 89 -5.93 5.27 -19.28
CA ASP A 89 -7.36 5.20 -18.99
C ASP A 89 -7.70 3.84 -18.41
N ILE A 90 -8.36 3.82 -17.25
CA ILE A 90 -8.77 2.57 -16.56
C ILE A 90 -10.21 2.14 -16.88
N SER A 91 -10.90 2.86 -17.74
CA SER A 91 -12.27 2.51 -18.11
C SER A 91 -12.36 1.08 -18.67
N GLY A 92 -13.22 0.27 -18.07
CA GLY A 92 -13.41 -1.13 -18.46
C GLY A 92 -12.30 -2.10 -18.04
N LEU A 93 -11.27 -1.66 -17.32
CA LEU A 93 -10.19 -2.52 -16.85
C LEU A 93 -10.46 -3.08 -15.45
N HIS A 94 -9.93 -4.26 -15.17
CA HIS A 94 -9.87 -4.81 -13.82
C HIS A 94 -8.67 -4.23 -13.06
N VAL A 95 -8.93 -3.43 -12.05
CA VAL A 95 -7.92 -2.65 -11.33
C VAL A 95 -7.75 -3.17 -9.91
N ILE A 96 -6.51 -3.29 -9.49
CA ILE A 96 -6.12 -3.52 -8.08
C ILE A 96 -5.22 -2.38 -7.63
N VAL A 97 -5.68 -1.63 -6.63
CA VAL A 97 -4.88 -0.58 -5.98
C VAL A 97 -3.97 -1.24 -4.96
N VAL A 98 -2.68 -0.96 -5.05
CA VAL A 98 -1.63 -1.53 -4.21
C VAL A 98 -1.10 -0.46 -3.26
N GLU A 99 -1.27 -0.70 -1.97
CA GLU A 99 -0.87 0.18 -0.88
C GLU A 99 0.14 -0.50 0.05
N ASP A 100 1.02 0.29 0.65
CA ASP A 100 1.95 -0.17 1.67
C ASP A 100 1.24 -0.35 3.03
N ILE A 101 0.45 0.63 3.43
CA ILE A 101 -0.23 0.62 4.73
C ILE A 101 -1.59 1.31 4.65
N LEU A 102 -2.59 0.67 5.22
CA LEU A 102 -3.90 1.25 5.45
C LEU A 102 -4.00 1.68 6.92
N ASP A 103 -4.04 2.98 7.13
CA ASP A 103 -4.10 3.63 8.44
C ASP A 103 -5.52 4.12 8.72
N SER A 104 -5.77 5.43 8.73
CA SER A 104 -7.08 6.02 9.01
C SER A 104 -8.16 5.71 7.96
N GLY A 105 -7.76 5.43 6.74
CA GLY A 105 -8.66 5.25 5.60
C GLY A 105 -9.11 6.55 4.93
N ASN A 106 -8.73 7.71 5.46
CA ASN A 106 -9.14 9.01 4.90
C ASN A 106 -8.68 9.20 3.47
N THR A 107 -7.39 9.01 3.20
CA THR A 107 -6.80 9.17 1.87
C THR A 107 -7.32 8.12 0.90
N LEU A 108 -7.31 6.84 1.30
CA LEU A 108 -7.73 5.75 0.41
C LEU A 108 -9.22 5.79 0.09
N SER A 109 -10.09 6.12 1.05
CA SER A 109 -11.52 6.23 0.78
C SER A 109 -11.82 7.29 -0.28
N TYR A 110 -11.08 8.40 -0.27
CA TYR A 110 -11.21 9.47 -1.25
C TYR A 110 -10.65 9.04 -2.61
N LEU A 111 -9.46 8.45 -2.62
CA LEU A 111 -8.81 7.98 -3.84
C LEU A 111 -9.62 6.91 -4.58
N LEU A 112 -10.15 5.93 -3.85
CA LEU A 112 -10.97 4.88 -4.45
C LEU A 112 -12.21 5.45 -5.13
N LYS A 113 -12.87 6.46 -4.52
CA LYS A 113 -14.01 7.14 -5.17
C LYS A 113 -13.63 7.85 -6.46
N ILE A 114 -12.46 8.49 -6.51
CA ILE A 114 -11.95 9.11 -7.74
C ILE A 114 -11.76 8.04 -8.83
N LEU A 115 -11.16 6.92 -8.49
CA LEU A 115 -10.91 5.84 -9.43
C LEU A 115 -12.21 5.15 -9.87
N GLU A 116 -13.16 4.92 -8.97
CA GLU A 116 -14.49 4.39 -9.30
C GLU A 116 -15.23 5.26 -10.32
N ASN A 117 -15.11 6.58 -10.21
CA ASN A 117 -15.71 7.53 -11.16
C ASN A 117 -15.07 7.49 -12.56
N ARG A 118 -13.98 6.76 -12.74
CA ARG A 118 -13.36 6.50 -14.04
C ARG A 118 -13.85 5.20 -14.69
N HIS A 119 -14.86 4.57 -14.10
CA HIS A 119 -15.59 3.41 -14.62
C HIS A 119 -14.73 2.18 -14.94
N PRO A 120 -13.84 1.71 -14.02
CA PRO A 120 -13.19 0.43 -14.20
C PRO A 120 -14.22 -0.72 -14.22
N ALA A 121 -13.88 -1.83 -14.84
CA ALA A 121 -14.74 -3.03 -14.80
C ALA A 121 -14.83 -3.61 -13.38
N SER A 122 -13.75 -3.50 -12.61
CA SER A 122 -13.73 -3.78 -11.18
C SER A 122 -12.59 -2.98 -10.52
N ILE A 123 -12.73 -2.69 -9.24
CA ILE A 123 -11.68 -2.10 -8.43
C ILE A 123 -11.58 -2.86 -7.11
N ARG A 124 -10.37 -3.27 -6.75
CA ARG A 124 -10.06 -3.91 -5.48
C ARG A 124 -8.86 -3.25 -4.82
N LEU A 125 -8.77 -3.37 -3.51
CA LEU A 125 -7.67 -2.86 -2.71
C LEU A 125 -6.83 -4.01 -2.16
N CYS A 126 -5.52 -3.91 -2.37
CA CYS A 126 -4.50 -4.77 -1.78
C CYS A 126 -3.59 -3.91 -0.92
N THR A 127 -3.53 -4.17 0.37
CA THR A 127 -2.60 -3.48 1.28
C THR A 127 -1.65 -4.48 1.92
N LEU A 128 -0.37 -4.11 2.04
CA LEU A 128 0.60 -4.94 2.73
C LEU A 128 0.34 -4.96 4.24
N LEU A 129 0.14 -3.79 4.82
CA LEU A 129 -0.13 -3.63 6.25
C LEU A 129 -1.50 -2.97 6.46
N ASP A 130 -2.22 -3.46 7.46
CA ASP A 130 -3.48 -2.89 7.92
C ASP A 130 -3.40 -2.58 9.41
N LYS A 131 -3.72 -1.33 9.78
CA LYS A 131 -3.84 -0.87 11.17
C LYS A 131 -5.32 -0.63 11.51
N PRO A 132 -6.09 -1.66 11.83
CA PRO A 132 -7.54 -1.52 12.04
C PRO A 132 -7.90 -0.58 13.20
N GLU A 133 -7.05 -0.50 14.25
CA GLU A 133 -7.25 0.39 15.39
C GLU A 133 -7.24 1.88 15.04
N ARG A 134 -6.58 2.25 13.93
CA ARG A 134 -6.49 3.62 13.49
C ARG A 134 -7.57 4.03 12.48
N ARG A 135 -8.47 3.10 12.13
CA ARG A 135 -9.50 3.35 11.13
C ARG A 135 -10.49 4.40 11.57
N VAL A 136 -10.64 5.46 10.75
CA VAL A 136 -11.60 6.55 10.92
C VAL A 136 -12.71 6.44 9.88
N LYS A 137 -12.33 6.12 8.63
CA LYS A 137 -13.29 5.87 7.54
C LYS A 137 -13.23 4.42 7.11
N PRO A 138 -14.39 3.76 6.93
CA PRO A 138 -14.42 2.39 6.45
C PRO A 138 -13.87 2.33 5.03
N VAL A 139 -13.00 1.36 4.79
CA VAL A 139 -12.45 1.02 3.48
C VAL A 139 -12.52 -0.49 3.33
N GLU A 140 -13.12 -0.95 2.24
CA GLU A 140 -13.15 -2.37 1.93
C GLU A 140 -11.78 -2.81 1.42
N VAL A 141 -11.17 -3.77 2.11
CA VAL A 141 -9.88 -4.36 1.73
C VAL A 141 -10.12 -5.77 1.23
N HIS A 142 -9.62 -6.07 0.05
CA HIS A 142 -9.81 -7.38 -0.60
C HIS A 142 -8.64 -8.32 -0.35
N TYR A 143 -7.43 -7.77 -0.26
CA TYR A 143 -6.20 -8.52 0.03
C TYR A 143 -5.38 -7.79 1.07
N THR A 144 -5.14 -8.45 2.20
CA THR A 144 -4.34 -7.90 3.31
C THR A 144 -3.11 -8.77 3.54
N GLY A 145 -1.94 -8.16 3.57
CA GLY A 145 -0.72 -8.85 3.95
C GLY A 145 -0.72 -9.23 5.41
N PHE A 146 -0.67 -8.23 6.27
CA PHE A 146 -0.62 -8.41 7.72
C PHE A 146 -1.46 -7.34 8.42
N SER A 147 -2.21 -7.76 9.44
CA SER A 147 -2.82 -6.83 10.39
C SER A 147 -1.84 -6.56 11.53
N ILE A 148 -1.59 -5.30 11.83
CA ILE A 148 -0.62 -4.88 12.84
C ILE A 148 -1.23 -3.93 13.87
N PRO A 149 -0.69 -3.90 15.12
CA PRO A 149 -1.07 -2.89 16.09
C PRO A 149 -0.59 -1.51 15.68
N ASP A 150 -0.99 -0.49 16.44
CA ASP A 150 -0.52 0.89 16.22
C ASP A 150 0.93 1.04 16.67
N ALA A 151 1.85 0.66 15.79
CA ALA A 151 3.29 0.81 15.96
C ALA A 151 3.87 1.63 14.80
N PHE A 152 4.95 2.35 15.07
CA PHE A 152 5.67 3.09 14.03
C PHE A 152 6.61 2.15 13.30
N VAL A 153 6.23 1.78 12.07
CA VAL A 153 6.95 0.78 11.28
C VAL A 153 7.69 1.41 10.10
N VAL A 154 8.85 0.86 9.78
CA VAL A 154 9.70 1.27 8.67
C VAL A 154 10.27 0.05 7.95
N GLY A 155 10.79 0.27 6.76
CA GLY A 155 11.39 -0.77 5.94
C GLY A 155 10.47 -1.29 4.86
N TYR A 156 11.01 -2.01 3.92
CA TYR A 156 10.28 -2.58 2.78
C TYR A 156 9.44 -1.52 2.04
N GLY A 157 9.99 -0.33 1.86
CA GLY A 157 9.34 0.82 1.23
C GLY A 157 8.82 1.88 2.20
N LEU A 158 8.48 1.51 3.43
CA LEU A 158 8.03 2.42 4.48
C LEU A 158 9.19 3.25 5.04
N ASP A 159 8.92 4.51 5.37
CA ASP A 159 9.95 5.46 5.77
C ASP A 159 9.66 6.19 7.10
N TYR A 160 10.73 6.76 7.61
CA TYR A 160 10.69 7.93 8.48
C TYR A 160 11.69 8.97 7.97
N ALA A 161 11.20 10.18 7.68
CA ALA A 161 11.98 11.28 7.13
C ALA A 161 12.82 10.88 5.88
N GLU A 162 12.19 10.13 4.97
CA GLU A 162 12.77 9.60 3.72
C GLU A 162 13.87 8.55 3.92
N LYS A 163 14.07 8.06 5.13
CA LYS A 163 15.04 7.01 5.47
C LYS A 163 14.36 5.68 5.72
N TYR A 164 15.13 4.60 5.75
CA TYR A 164 14.73 3.22 6.07
C TYR A 164 13.96 2.47 4.97
N ARG A 165 13.54 3.09 3.87
CA ARG A 165 12.79 2.41 2.79
C ARG A 165 13.52 1.19 2.23
N ASN A 166 14.84 1.21 2.26
CA ASN A 166 15.71 0.16 1.70
C ASN A 166 16.01 -1.00 2.65
N LEU A 167 15.47 -1.00 3.87
CA LEU A 167 15.57 -2.18 4.73
C LEU A 167 14.76 -3.33 4.11
N PRO A 168 15.31 -4.57 4.04
CA PRO A 168 14.65 -5.69 3.39
C PRO A 168 13.52 -6.32 4.24
N TYR A 169 13.36 -5.87 5.46
CA TYR A 169 12.37 -6.29 6.44
C TYR A 169 11.50 -5.11 6.89
N ILE A 170 10.43 -5.40 7.63
CA ILE A 170 9.65 -4.39 8.34
C ILE A 170 10.00 -4.45 9.82
N GLY A 171 10.39 -3.32 10.37
CA GLY A 171 10.74 -3.19 11.79
C GLY A 171 9.99 -2.05 12.47
N VAL A 172 9.90 -2.14 13.79
CA VAL A 172 9.37 -1.07 14.64
C VAL A 172 10.50 -0.09 14.95
N LEU A 173 10.29 1.18 14.67
CA LEU A 173 11.27 2.23 14.95
C LEU A 173 11.25 2.57 16.44
N LYS A 174 12.42 2.76 17.03
CA LYS A 174 12.55 3.16 18.43
C LYS A 174 11.96 4.55 18.66
N PRO A 175 11.21 4.76 19.77
CA PRO A 175 10.58 6.05 20.06
C PRO A 175 11.54 7.24 20.08
N GLU A 176 12.75 7.04 20.62
CA GLU A 176 13.77 8.09 20.68
C GLU A 176 14.22 8.62 19.31
N VAL A 177 13.99 7.86 18.23
CA VAL A 177 14.37 8.26 16.87
C VAL A 177 13.39 9.29 16.29
N TYR A 178 12.11 9.20 16.63
CA TYR A 178 11.08 10.11 16.12
C TYR A 178 10.53 11.08 17.18
N GLY A 179 11.18 11.18 18.33
CA GLY A 179 10.86 12.17 19.38
C GLY A 179 9.69 11.77 20.28
N GLY A 180 9.52 10.48 20.49
CA GLY A 180 8.59 9.91 21.47
C GLY A 180 9.17 9.85 22.87
#